data_65e3149846b53caf49cd3eecfbf4cf68
#
_entry.id   65e3149846b53caf49cd3eecfbf4cf68
#
_cell.length_a   1.000
_cell.length_b   1.000
_cell.length_c   1.000
_cell.angle_alpha   90.00
_cell.angle_beta   90.00
_cell.angle_gamma   90.00
#
_symmetry.space_group_name_H-M   'P 1'
#
loop_
_entity.id
_entity.type
_entity.pdbx_description
1 polymer ?
#
loop_
_entity_poly.entity_id
_entity_poly.type
_entity_poly.pdbx_seq_one_letter_code
_entity_poly.pdbx_strand_id
1 'polypeptide(L)'
;FCFCQYYFHKQWLALKKYANDKGIQIVGDLPFYVALDGTAFTYHKELFKVDEEGKATVVGGCPPDAFAEDGQVWSNPVYDWEYHKKTDYEWWMKRLRHNFMLYDILRLDHFRGFDEYFEIPAEDETAVNGEWVKGPGMDFFEAMKKELGEKKVIAENLGFLTDSVHKLLDDTGFPGMNVLEFAFGAYDDSIYLPHKYKENSVVYTGTHDNDTVVGWYETLSEDDKKFLEHYLKYSTIERTGTVHLDLISLALESRSDMVIIPLQDYLGLGNEARINTPSTVGGNWEWRVKEEQLTDELKELIRTLTIKYRTVAEENAKKAAEEAQQ
;
A
#
# COMPACT_ATOMS: atom_id res chain seq x y z
N PHE A 1 6.07 29.45 6.05
CA PHE A 1 6.33 28.08 5.67
C PHE A 1 7.33 27.41 6.65
N CYS A 2 8.60 27.82 6.74
CA CYS A 2 9.63 27.20 7.58
C CYS A 2 9.25 27.04 9.05
N PHE A 3 8.55 28.01 9.63
CA PHE A 3 8.03 27.95 11.01
C PHE A 3 7.09 26.75 11.21
N CYS A 4 6.12 26.58 10.31
CA CYS A 4 5.18 25.44 10.37
C CYS A 4 5.92 24.11 10.21
N GLN A 5 6.86 24.02 9.26
CA GLN A 5 7.66 22.81 9.05
C GLN A 5 8.51 22.45 10.27
N TYR A 6 9.13 23.44 10.90
CA TYR A 6 9.93 23.21 12.12
C TYR A 6 9.07 22.66 13.27
N TYR A 7 7.91 23.29 13.55
CA TYR A 7 7.05 22.85 14.64
C TYR A 7 6.39 21.51 14.34
N PHE A 8 5.96 21.30 13.10
CA PHE A 8 5.44 19.99 12.67
C PHE A 8 6.47 18.88 12.90
N HIS A 9 7.69 19.07 12.42
CA HIS A 9 8.76 18.10 12.59
C HIS A 9 9.06 17.82 14.08
N LYS A 10 9.17 18.87 14.89
CA LYS A 10 9.38 18.74 16.33
C LYS A 10 8.25 17.97 17.03
N GLN A 11 7.01 18.28 16.70
CA GLN A 11 5.83 17.61 17.29
C GLN A 11 5.73 16.18 16.81
N TRP A 12 5.99 15.92 15.53
CA TRP A 12 6.00 14.58 14.96
C TRP A 12 7.02 13.67 15.64
N LEU A 13 8.26 14.11 15.79
CA LEU A 13 9.29 13.31 16.47
C LEU A 13 8.94 13.03 17.94
N ALA A 14 8.29 13.98 18.62
CA ALA A 14 7.81 13.77 19.97
C ALA A 14 6.67 12.73 20.02
N LEU A 15 5.74 12.77 19.05
CA LEU A 15 4.67 11.78 18.91
C LEU A 15 5.22 10.40 18.56
N LYS A 16 6.15 10.31 17.60
CA LYS A 16 6.81 9.06 17.24
C LYS A 16 7.50 8.44 18.45
N LYS A 17 8.27 9.25 19.17
CA LYS A 17 8.91 8.77 20.40
C LYS A 17 7.92 8.25 21.43
N TYR A 18 6.82 8.96 21.65
CA TYR A 18 5.75 8.53 22.56
C TYR A 18 5.14 7.19 22.14
N ALA A 19 4.89 7.00 20.84
CA ALA A 19 4.40 5.72 20.31
C ALA A 19 5.42 4.59 20.51
N ASN A 20 6.68 4.84 20.13
CA ASN A 20 7.75 3.85 20.25
C ASN A 20 8.03 3.46 21.72
N ASP A 21 7.99 4.40 22.66
CA ASP A 21 8.13 4.12 24.10
C ASP A 21 7.02 3.17 24.63
N LYS A 22 5.90 3.08 23.88
CA LYS A 22 4.79 2.14 24.16
C LYS A 22 4.83 0.87 23.32
N GLY A 23 5.90 0.63 22.56
CA GLY A 23 6.03 -0.52 21.67
C GLY A 23 5.25 -0.41 20.36
N ILE A 24 4.72 0.78 20.02
CA ILE A 24 3.96 1.03 18.81
C ILE A 24 4.90 1.53 17.72
N GLN A 25 4.88 0.90 16.55
CA GLN A 25 5.62 1.33 15.36
C GLN A 25 4.70 2.13 14.44
N ILE A 26 5.27 3.14 13.77
CA ILE A 26 4.55 3.96 12.80
C ILE A 26 4.95 3.52 11.40
N VAL A 27 3.95 3.14 10.60
CA VAL A 27 4.13 2.85 9.17
C VAL A 27 3.89 4.13 8.40
N GLY A 28 4.89 4.56 7.63
CA GLY A 28 4.78 5.68 6.70
C GLY A 28 4.51 5.20 5.28
N ASP A 29 4.07 6.11 4.43
CA ASP A 29 3.81 5.86 3.03
C ASP A 29 4.64 6.80 2.16
N LEU A 30 5.39 6.26 1.21
CA LEU A 30 6.24 7.03 0.32
C LEU A 30 5.74 6.89 -1.11
N PRO A 31 5.11 7.93 -1.67
CA PRO A 31 4.71 7.94 -3.07
C PRO A 31 5.91 7.71 -3.99
N PHE A 32 5.77 6.86 -4.99
CA PHE A 32 6.82 6.65 -6.00
C PHE A 32 7.10 7.97 -6.74
N TYR A 33 6.08 8.57 -7.32
CA TYR A 33 6.20 9.83 -8.04
C TYR A 33 6.17 11.06 -7.11
N VAL A 34 6.45 12.21 -7.68
CA VAL A 34 6.28 13.54 -7.08
C VAL A 34 5.33 14.38 -7.93
N ALA A 35 4.77 15.44 -7.36
CA ALA A 35 3.90 16.34 -8.10
C ALA A 35 4.72 17.30 -9.01
N LEU A 36 4.15 17.68 -10.15
CA LEU A 36 4.75 18.66 -11.09
C LEU A 36 4.97 20.03 -10.44
N ASP A 37 4.10 20.45 -9.53
CA ASP A 37 4.21 21.69 -8.76
C ASP A 37 4.99 21.51 -7.45
N GLY A 38 5.51 20.30 -7.21
CA GLY A 38 6.30 19.97 -6.03
C GLY A 38 7.70 20.57 -6.09
N THR A 39 8.31 20.74 -4.91
CA THR A 39 9.67 21.30 -4.77
C THR A 39 10.72 20.47 -5.50
N ALA A 40 10.59 19.15 -5.53
CA ALA A 40 11.52 18.26 -6.22
C ALA A 40 11.58 18.60 -7.71
N PHE A 41 10.44 18.60 -8.41
CA PHE A 41 10.40 18.92 -9.83
C PHE A 41 10.74 20.39 -10.12
N THR A 42 10.36 21.32 -9.23
CA THR A 42 10.62 22.75 -9.42
C THR A 42 12.11 23.09 -9.36
N TYR A 43 12.86 22.49 -8.43
CA TYR A 43 14.24 22.88 -8.15
C TYR A 43 15.30 21.87 -8.60
N HIS A 44 14.89 20.69 -9.06
CA HIS A 44 15.78 19.58 -9.41
C HIS A 44 15.36 18.94 -10.73
N LYS A 45 15.34 19.75 -11.80
CA LYS A 45 14.94 19.30 -13.15
C LYS A 45 15.77 18.15 -13.67
N GLU A 46 17.04 18.10 -13.28
CA GLU A 46 18.01 17.07 -13.63
C GLU A 46 17.61 15.66 -13.18
N LEU A 47 16.66 15.55 -12.26
CA LEU A 47 16.16 14.26 -11.75
C LEU A 47 15.11 13.63 -12.66
N PHE A 48 14.60 14.36 -13.65
CA PHE A 48 13.42 13.98 -14.42
C PHE A 48 13.66 14.08 -15.93
N LYS A 49 12.84 13.38 -16.71
CA LYS A 49 12.84 13.48 -18.17
C LYS A 49 12.20 14.80 -18.58
N VAL A 50 13.02 15.76 -18.94
CA VAL A 50 12.61 17.13 -19.31
C VAL A 50 13.23 17.56 -20.63
N ASP A 51 12.59 18.53 -21.31
CA ASP A 51 13.11 19.21 -22.48
C ASP A 51 14.12 20.30 -22.09
N GLU A 52 14.62 21.03 -23.10
CA GLU A 52 15.57 22.13 -22.92
C GLU A 52 14.98 23.30 -22.11
N GLU A 53 13.67 23.42 -22.06
CA GLU A 53 12.93 24.44 -21.29
C GLU A 53 12.64 23.98 -19.84
N GLY A 54 12.97 22.73 -19.49
CA GLY A 54 12.72 22.12 -18.19
C GLY A 54 11.26 21.70 -17.96
N LYS A 55 10.49 21.47 -19.03
CA LYS A 55 9.15 20.87 -18.97
C LYS A 55 9.25 19.37 -19.05
N ALA A 56 8.37 18.65 -18.34
CA ALA A 56 8.29 17.21 -18.44
C ALA A 56 7.96 16.79 -19.89
N THR A 57 8.71 15.86 -20.45
CA THR A 57 8.46 15.28 -21.77
C THR A 57 7.49 14.12 -21.72
N VAL A 58 7.46 13.43 -20.58
CA VAL A 58 6.58 12.30 -20.29
C VAL A 58 6.08 12.38 -18.85
N VAL A 59 4.93 11.77 -18.61
CA VAL A 59 4.30 11.65 -17.29
C VAL A 59 3.97 10.19 -16.99
N GLY A 60 3.85 9.87 -15.71
CA GLY A 60 3.46 8.53 -15.25
C GLY A 60 1.97 8.27 -15.42
N GLY A 61 1.62 6.99 -15.52
CA GLY A 61 0.25 6.55 -15.61
C GLY A 61 0.12 5.04 -15.63
N CYS A 62 -1.05 4.57 -16.04
CA CYS A 62 -1.35 3.15 -16.30
C CYS A 62 -1.92 2.97 -17.71
N PRO A 63 -1.61 1.84 -18.37
CA PRO A 63 -2.17 1.54 -19.69
C PRO A 63 -3.69 1.38 -19.64
N PRO A 64 -4.37 1.47 -20.80
CA PRO A 64 -5.75 1.05 -20.94
C PRO A 64 -5.97 -0.38 -20.43
N ASP A 65 -7.06 -0.57 -19.71
CA ASP A 65 -7.48 -1.87 -19.19
C ASP A 65 -9.00 -2.05 -19.24
N ALA A 66 -9.52 -3.15 -18.68
CA ALA A 66 -10.96 -3.43 -18.66
C ALA A 66 -11.79 -2.46 -17.79
N PHE A 67 -11.13 -1.68 -16.92
CA PHE A 67 -11.78 -0.73 -16.00
C PHE A 67 -11.60 0.72 -16.45
N ALA A 68 -10.55 1.01 -17.24
CA ALA A 68 -10.24 2.33 -17.77
C ALA A 68 -9.83 2.20 -19.25
N GLU A 69 -10.79 2.36 -20.17
CA GLU A 69 -10.61 2.18 -21.62
C GLU A 69 -9.50 3.09 -22.17
N ASP A 70 -9.35 4.30 -21.64
CA ASP A 70 -8.30 5.27 -22.01
C ASP A 70 -7.04 5.18 -21.13
N GLY A 71 -7.01 4.23 -20.19
CA GLY A 71 -5.98 4.15 -19.15
C GLY A 71 -6.07 5.29 -18.14
N GLN A 72 -4.98 5.53 -17.41
CA GLN A 72 -4.91 6.60 -16.43
C GLN A 72 -3.68 7.47 -16.67
N VAL A 73 -3.87 8.78 -16.75
CA VAL A 73 -2.79 9.78 -16.79
C VAL A 73 -2.67 10.42 -15.40
N TRP A 74 -1.57 10.14 -14.71
CA TRP A 74 -1.38 10.65 -13.33
C TRP A 74 -0.73 12.03 -13.28
N SER A 75 -0.24 12.51 -14.41
CA SER A 75 0.41 13.82 -14.55
C SER A 75 1.65 14.02 -13.65
N ASN A 76 2.25 12.97 -13.14
CA ASN A 76 3.49 13.03 -12.37
C ASN A 76 4.69 12.97 -13.31
N PRO A 77 5.77 13.77 -13.10
CA PRO A 77 6.97 13.71 -13.92
C PRO A 77 7.70 12.38 -13.72
N VAL A 78 8.23 11.83 -14.80
CA VAL A 78 8.98 10.58 -14.78
C VAL A 78 10.45 10.84 -14.49
N TYR A 79 11.06 9.98 -13.68
CA TYR A 79 12.47 10.08 -13.31
C TYR A 79 13.42 9.77 -14.47
N ASP A 80 14.52 10.49 -14.57
CA ASP A 80 15.70 10.10 -15.37
C ASP A 80 16.55 9.11 -14.56
N TRP A 81 16.25 7.82 -14.70
CA TRP A 81 16.97 6.78 -13.96
C TRP A 81 18.44 6.64 -14.33
N GLU A 82 18.85 7.08 -15.53
CA GLU A 82 20.26 7.12 -15.91
C GLU A 82 21.01 8.19 -15.11
N TYR A 83 20.42 9.36 -14.94
CA TYR A 83 20.99 10.41 -14.10
C TYR A 83 21.06 9.96 -12.64
N HIS A 84 19.97 9.38 -12.13
CA HIS A 84 19.94 8.84 -10.76
C HIS A 84 21.03 7.79 -10.55
N LYS A 85 21.25 6.88 -11.48
CA LYS A 85 22.30 5.86 -11.40
C LYS A 85 23.70 6.49 -11.41
N LYS A 86 23.95 7.48 -12.28
CA LYS A 86 25.23 8.22 -12.35
C LYS A 86 25.59 8.96 -11.06
N THR A 87 24.58 9.34 -10.27
CA THR A 87 24.72 10.03 -8.98
C THR A 87 24.55 9.10 -7.79
N ASP A 88 24.70 7.77 -7.97
CA ASP A 88 24.49 6.76 -6.92
C ASP A 88 23.15 6.91 -6.21
N TYR A 89 22.11 7.33 -6.91
CA TYR A 89 20.75 7.58 -6.38
C TYR A 89 20.71 8.59 -5.22
N GLU A 90 21.63 9.53 -5.14
CA GLU A 90 21.83 10.43 -3.99
C GLU A 90 20.53 11.11 -3.52
N TRP A 91 19.72 11.63 -4.46
CA TRP A 91 18.47 12.27 -4.12
C TRP A 91 17.47 11.30 -3.46
N TRP A 92 17.32 10.09 -4.01
CA TRP A 92 16.48 9.05 -3.45
C TRP A 92 16.99 8.59 -2.08
N MET A 93 18.28 8.45 -1.89
CA MET A 93 18.85 8.07 -0.60
C MET A 93 18.61 9.14 0.47
N LYS A 94 18.64 10.42 0.12
CA LYS A 94 18.26 11.53 1.02
C LYS A 94 16.76 11.46 1.37
N ARG A 95 15.89 11.21 0.37
CA ARG A 95 14.46 11.09 0.55
C ARG A 95 14.10 9.91 1.45
N LEU A 96 14.68 8.75 1.21
CA LEU A 96 14.48 7.55 2.03
C LEU A 96 15.00 7.74 3.45
N ARG A 97 16.21 8.28 3.62
CA ARG A 97 16.79 8.56 4.95
C ARG A 97 15.87 9.45 5.79
N HIS A 98 15.32 10.49 5.17
CA HIS A 98 14.40 11.39 5.85
C HIS A 98 13.10 10.65 6.25
N ASN A 99 12.54 9.84 5.38
CA ASN A 99 11.33 9.07 5.68
C ASN A 99 11.58 8.04 6.79
N PHE A 100 12.71 7.32 6.79
CA PHE A 100 13.06 6.39 7.88
C PHE A 100 13.37 7.09 9.22
N MET A 101 13.67 8.39 9.21
CA MET A 101 13.72 9.18 10.44
C MET A 101 12.30 9.44 10.98
N LEU A 102 11.34 9.66 10.10
CA LEU A 102 9.94 9.94 10.47
C LEU A 102 9.16 8.68 10.83
N TYR A 103 9.45 7.55 10.21
CA TYR A 103 8.68 6.30 10.31
C TYR A 103 9.56 5.14 10.73
N ASP A 104 8.95 4.08 11.26
CA ASP A 104 9.63 2.85 11.68
C ASP A 104 9.63 1.80 10.56
N ILE A 105 8.57 1.80 9.78
CA ILE A 105 8.37 0.97 8.59
C ILE A 105 7.94 1.89 7.46
N LEU A 106 8.36 1.63 6.23
CA LEU A 106 8.01 2.45 5.09
C LEU A 106 7.33 1.62 4.00
N ARG A 107 6.08 1.94 3.68
CA ARG A 107 5.42 1.43 2.47
C ARG A 107 5.98 2.19 1.27
N LEU A 108 6.53 1.46 0.31
CA LEU A 108 6.90 2.01 -0.99
C LEU A 108 5.69 1.85 -1.93
N ASP A 109 5.05 2.96 -2.19
CA ASP A 109 3.95 3.05 -3.14
C ASP A 109 4.43 2.74 -4.55
N HIS A 110 3.58 2.10 -5.36
CA HIS A 110 3.85 1.74 -6.74
C HIS A 110 5.20 1.02 -6.92
N PHE A 111 5.48 -0.01 -6.12
CA PHE A 111 6.75 -0.74 -6.12
C PHE A 111 7.12 -1.28 -7.50
N ARG A 112 6.14 -1.66 -8.33
CA ARG A 112 6.41 -2.11 -9.70
C ARG A 112 7.19 -1.08 -10.53
N GLY A 113 7.05 0.21 -10.25
CA GLY A 113 7.76 1.29 -10.93
C GLY A 113 9.29 1.19 -10.83
N PHE A 114 9.82 0.46 -9.84
CA PHE A 114 11.25 0.15 -9.77
C PHE A 114 11.68 -0.95 -10.74
N ASP A 115 10.79 -1.85 -11.19
CA ASP A 115 11.07 -2.81 -12.26
C ASP A 115 10.73 -2.23 -13.64
N GLU A 116 9.48 -1.79 -13.79
CA GLU A 116 8.99 -1.13 -14.99
C GLU A 116 7.86 -0.17 -14.65
N TYR A 117 7.82 0.95 -15.33
CA TYR A 117 6.83 1.99 -15.17
C TYR A 117 6.24 2.36 -16.53
N PHE A 118 4.99 2.85 -16.51
CA PHE A 118 4.32 3.26 -17.72
C PHE A 118 4.49 4.76 -17.90
N GLU A 119 5.07 5.19 -19.03
CA GLU A 119 5.24 6.59 -19.37
C GLU A 119 4.36 6.98 -20.55
N ILE A 120 3.80 8.18 -20.49
CA ILE A 120 2.85 8.74 -21.45
C ILE A 120 3.42 10.07 -21.91
N PRO A 121 3.37 10.42 -23.24
CA PRO A 121 3.75 11.75 -23.68
C PRO A 121 3.02 12.82 -22.87
N ALA A 122 3.74 13.84 -22.37
CA ALA A 122 3.18 14.80 -21.41
C ALA A 122 2.05 15.67 -21.98
N GLU A 123 1.90 15.71 -23.31
CA GLU A 123 0.86 16.43 -24.04
C GLU A 123 -0.41 15.60 -24.28
N ASP A 124 -0.37 14.28 -23.97
CA ASP A 124 -1.49 13.39 -24.21
C ASP A 124 -2.50 13.45 -23.07
N GLU A 125 -3.78 13.48 -23.41
CA GLU A 125 -4.90 13.48 -22.46
C GLU A 125 -5.28 12.05 -22.00
N THR A 126 -4.83 11.03 -22.75
CA THR A 126 -5.10 9.61 -22.47
C THR A 126 -3.81 8.80 -22.43
N ALA A 127 -3.86 7.61 -21.85
CA ALA A 127 -2.71 6.74 -21.74
C ALA A 127 -2.49 5.81 -22.96
N VAL A 128 -3.28 5.98 -24.03
CA VAL A 128 -3.28 5.07 -25.19
C VAL A 128 -1.93 5.01 -25.90
N ASN A 129 -1.19 6.12 -25.97
CA ASN A 129 0.12 6.21 -26.62
C ASN A 129 1.30 5.98 -25.67
N GLY A 130 1.02 5.55 -24.44
CA GLY A 130 2.07 5.29 -23.46
C GLY A 130 2.80 3.97 -23.72
N GLU A 131 3.96 3.82 -23.10
CA GLU A 131 4.79 2.62 -23.20
C GLU A 131 5.39 2.20 -21.85
N TRP A 132 5.69 0.89 -21.72
CA TRP A 132 6.40 0.34 -20.56
C TRP A 132 7.90 0.56 -20.72
N VAL A 133 8.53 1.14 -19.70
CA VAL A 133 9.96 1.42 -19.63
C VAL A 133 10.56 0.77 -18.39
N LYS A 134 11.77 0.23 -18.53
CA LYS A 134 12.46 -0.42 -17.40
C LYS A 134 12.91 0.60 -16.36
N GLY A 135 12.61 0.27 -15.11
CA GLY A 135 13.08 0.98 -13.93
C GLY A 135 14.51 0.57 -13.52
N PRO A 136 15.00 1.07 -12.40
CA PRO A 136 16.37 0.83 -11.92
C PRO A 136 16.61 -0.60 -11.39
N GLY A 137 15.55 -1.35 -11.09
CA GLY A 137 15.63 -2.72 -10.58
C GLY A 137 16.40 -2.86 -9.28
N MET A 138 17.12 -3.98 -9.13
CA MET A 138 17.91 -4.29 -7.93
C MET A 138 19.04 -3.30 -7.68
N ASP A 139 19.61 -2.67 -8.71
CA ASP A 139 20.64 -1.63 -8.53
C ASP A 139 20.23 -0.56 -7.50
N PHE A 140 18.97 -0.15 -7.53
CA PHE A 140 18.43 0.83 -6.59
C PHE A 140 18.40 0.29 -5.15
N PHE A 141 17.91 -0.94 -4.96
CA PHE A 141 17.78 -1.55 -3.64
C PHE A 141 19.13 -1.95 -3.04
N GLU A 142 20.11 -2.33 -3.88
CA GLU A 142 21.48 -2.55 -3.46
C GLU A 142 22.14 -1.23 -2.98
N ALA A 143 21.92 -0.13 -3.70
CA ALA A 143 22.35 1.20 -3.29
C ALA A 143 21.68 1.63 -1.96
N MET A 144 20.39 1.38 -1.82
CA MET A 144 19.65 1.66 -0.58
C MET A 144 20.23 0.87 0.60
N LYS A 145 20.47 -0.43 0.43
CA LYS A 145 21.04 -1.30 1.47
C LYS A 145 22.45 -0.87 1.84
N LYS A 146 23.28 -0.53 0.84
CA LYS A 146 24.64 -0.05 1.06
C LYS A 146 24.68 1.25 1.85
N GLU A 147 23.81 2.21 1.54
CA GLU A 147 23.83 3.56 2.10
C GLU A 147 23.07 3.69 3.43
N LEU A 148 21.98 2.95 3.58
CA LEU A 148 21.05 3.09 4.71
C LEU A 148 21.04 1.86 5.64
N GLY A 149 21.67 0.74 5.24
CA GLY A 149 21.57 -0.54 5.94
C GLY A 149 20.21 -1.20 5.74
N GLU A 150 19.99 -2.32 6.47
CA GLU A 150 18.70 -3.01 6.45
C GLU A 150 17.58 -2.11 6.98
N LYS A 151 16.47 -2.06 6.25
CA LYS A 151 15.30 -1.25 6.58
C LYS A 151 14.04 -2.08 6.48
N LYS A 152 13.05 -1.75 7.30
CA LYS A 152 11.72 -2.35 7.23
C LYS A 152 10.91 -1.64 6.15
N VAL A 153 10.60 -2.36 5.09
CA VAL A 153 9.88 -1.87 3.92
C VAL A 153 8.68 -2.78 3.66
N ILE A 154 7.57 -2.21 3.23
CA ILE A 154 6.42 -2.90 2.64
C ILE A 154 6.38 -2.47 1.18
N ALA A 155 6.33 -3.43 0.25
CA ALA A 155 6.24 -3.14 -1.17
C ALA A 155 4.77 -3.15 -1.61
N GLU A 156 4.27 -2.04 -2.14
CA GLU A 156 2.95 -2.03 -2.78
C GLU A 156 3.06 -2.68 -4.17
N ASN A 157 2.56 -3.89 -4.26
CA ASN A 157 2.60 -4.75 -5.44
C ASN A 157 1.18 -5.13 -5.89
N LEU A 158 0.27 -4.16 -5.90
CA LEU A 158 -1.11 -4.36 -6.31
C LEU A 158 -1.27 -4.23 -7.83
N GLY A 159 -2.39 -4.71 -8.35
CA GLY A 159 -2.72 -4.65 -9.76
C GLY A 159 -2.11 -5.76 -10.60
N PHE A 160 -1.97 -5.51 -11.92
CA PHE A 160 -1.39 -6.48 -12.84
C PHE A 160 0.13 -6.47 -12.73
N LEU A 161 0.72 -7.61 -12.37
CA LEU A 161 2.16 -7.78 -12.17
C LEU A 161 2.74 -8.76 -13.19
N THR A 162 3.95 -8.44 -13.66
CA THR A 162 4.76 -9.33 -14.51
C THR A 162 5.67 -10.23 -13.67
N ASP A 163 6.18 -11.30 -14.26
CA ASP A 163 7.14 -12.19 -13.59
C ASP A 163 8.39 -11.44 -13.11
N SER A 164 8.80 -10.38 -13.81
CA SER A 164 9.97 -9.58 -13.41
C SER A 164 9.71 -8.76 -12.15
N VAL A 165 8.48 -8.24 -11.95
CA VAL A 165 8.09 -7.56 -10.72
C VAL A 165 8.05 -8.54 -9.54
N HIS A 166 7.49 -9.73 -9.76
CA HIS A 166 7.51 -10.80 -8.75
C HIS A 166 8.94 -11.17 -8.36
N LYS A 167 9.82 -11.34 -9.37
CA LYS A 167 11.23 -11.61 -9.12
C LYS A 167 11.92 -10.49 -8.34
N LEU A 168 11.68 -9.22 -8.69
CA LEU A 168 12.24 -8.08 -7.97
C LEU A 168 11.78 -8.08 -6.50
N LEU A 169 10.50 -8.36 -6.24
CA LEU A 169 9.96 -8.46 -4.89
C LEU A 169 10.64 -9.60 -4.10
N ASP A 170 10.76 -10.78 -4.70
CA ASP A 170 11.43 -11.92 -4.07
C ASP A 170 12.93 -11.64 -3.83
N ASP A 171 13.63 -10.99 -4.76
CA ASP A 171 15.06 -10.62 -4.62
C ASP A 171 15.29 -9.57 -3.51
N THR A 172 14.35 -8.64 -3.31
CA THR A 172 14.44 -7.66 -2.20
C THR A 172 14.12 -8.28 -0.85
N GLY A 173 13.34 -9.35 -0.82
CA GLY A 173 12.80 -9.96 0.40
C GLY A 173 11.75 -9.08 1.12
N PHE A 174 11.24 -8.04 0.49
CA PHE A 174 10.22 -7.19 1.10
C PHE A 174 8.86 -7.90 1.12
N PRO A 175 8.06 -7.75 2.20
CA PRO A 175 6.68 -8.18 2.20
C PRO A 175 5.87 -7.41 1.15
N GLY A 176 5.14 -8.14 0.32
CA GLY A 176 4.13 -7.58 -0.57
C GLY A 176 2.80 -7.37 0.15
N MET A 177 1.84 -6.76 -0.53
CA MET A 177 0.53 -6.44 0.01
C MET A 177 -0.57 -7.34 -0.55
N ASN A 178 -1.51 -7.72 0.31
CA ASN A 178 -2.79 -8.32 -0.04
C ASN A 178 -3.92 -7.39 0.40
N VAL A 179 -4.92 -7.19 -0.46
CA VAL A 179 -6.12 -6.42 -0.14
C VAL A 179 -7.32 -7.36 -0.19
N LEU A 180 -7.97 -7.54 0.95
CA LEU A 180 -9.03 -8.55 1.07
C LEU A 180 -10.26 -8.22 0.21
N GLU A 181 -10.59 -6.94 0.02
CA GLU A 181 -11.66 -6.51 -0.89
C GLU A 181 -11.45 -6.97 -2.33
N PHE A 182 -10.20 -7.17 -2.77
CA PHE A 182 -9.90 -7.66 -4.12
C PHE A 182 -10.10 -9.19 -4.28
N ALA A 183 -10.33 -9.89 -3.18
CA ALA A 183 -10.51 -11.34 -3.20
C ALA A 183 -11.85 -11.79 -3.77
N PHE A 184 -12.91 -10.99 -3.60
CA PHE A 184 -14.29 -11.39 -3.78
C PHE A 184 -15.00 -10.62 -4.91
N GLY A 185 -14.30 -10.34 -5.99
CA GLY A 185 -14.87 -9.83 -7.23
C GLY A 185 -14.74 -10.87 -8.33
N ALA A 186 -15.64 -10.89 -9.26
CA ALA A 186 -15.79 -11.56 -10.55
C ALA A 186 -15.07 -12.92 -10.84
N TYR A 187 -14.10 -13.39 -10.06
CA TYR A 187 -13.31 -14.61 -10.38
C TYR A 187 -13.04 -15.46 -9.13
N ASP A 188 -13.47 -16.71 -9.18
CA ASP A 188 -13.28 -17.72 -8.13
C ASP A 188 -11.79 -18.07 -7.86
N ASP A 189 -10.86 -17.57 -8.67
CA ASP A 189 -9.42 -17.87 -8.60
C ASP A 189 -8.54 -16.64 -8.31
N SER A 190 -9.08 -15.61 -7.66
CA SER A 190 -8.32 -14.43 -7.29
C SER A 190 -7.07 -14.77 -6.49
N ILE A 191 -5.94 -14.14 -6.83
CA ILE A 191 -4.69 -14.24 -6.08
C ILE A 191 -4.80 -13.65 -4.66
N TYR A 192 -5.80 -12.80 -4.44
CA TYR A 192 -6.08 -12.15 -3.15
C TYR A 192 -6.93 -13.00 -2.21
N LEU A 193 -7.26 -14.24 -2.54
CA LEU A 193 -7.95 -15.16 -1.62
C LEU A 193 -7.02 -15.53 -0.44
N PRO A 194 -7.47 -15.43 0.82
CA PRO A 194 -6.61 -15.58 2.01
C PRO A 194 -5.80 -16.85 2.07
N HIS A 195 -6.31 -17.98 1.57
CA HIS A 195 -5.58 -19.26 1.54
C HIS A 195 -4.37 -19.27 0.59
N LYS A 196 -4.24 -18.26 -0.29
CA LYS A 196 -3.10 -18.10 -1.22
C LYS A 196 -2.01 -17.17 -0.69
N TYR A 197 -2.22 -16.49 0.44
CA TYR A 197 -1.24 -15.53 0.95
C TYR A 197 0.08 -16.22 1.32
N LYS A 198 1.18 -15.56 1.01
CA LYS A 198 2.52 -15.91 1.52
C LYS A 198 2.65 -15.40 2.96
N GLU A 199 3.49 -16.02 3.77
CA GLU A 199 3.79 -15.54 5.14
C GLU A 199 4.42 -14.15 5.10
N ASN A 200 5.51 -13.99 4.34
CA ASN A 200 6.15 -12.68 4.14
C ASN A 200 5.25 -11.73 3.33
N SER A 201 4.16 -11.29 3.92
CA SER A 201 3.20 -10.36 3.32
C SER A 201 2.45 -9.55 4.37
N VAL A 202 1.81 -8.49 3.93
CA VAL A 202 0.91 -7.65 4.72
C VAL A 202 -0.49 -7.75 4.13
N VAL A 203 -1.48 -8.08 4.94
CA VAL A 203 -2.89 -8.06 4.52
C VAL A 203 -3.60 -6.84 5.08
N TYR A 204 -4.40 -6.21 4.22
CA TYR A 204 -5.34 -5.15 4.55
C TYR A 204 -6.76 -5.66 4.30
N THR A 205 -7.74 -5.22 5.09
CA THR A 205 -9.16 -5.36 4.67
C THR A 205 -9.42 -4.51 3.45
N GLY A 206 -9.07 -3.24 3.50
CA GLY A 206 -8.97 -2.24 2.44
C GLY A 206 -7.85 -1.27 2.76
N THR A 207 -7.27 -0.57 1.76
CA THR A 207 -6.30 0.50 1.95
C THR A 207 -7.00 1.85 2.08
N HIS A 208 -6.24 2.95 2.18
CA HIS A 208 -6.80 4.30 2.15
C HIS A 208 -7.46 4.67 0.80
N ASP A 209 -7.14 3.94 -0.28
CA ASP A 209 -7.73 4.15 -1.61
C ASP A 209 -9.00 3.32 -1.85
N ASN A 210 -9.25 2.34 -1.00
CA ASN A 210 -10.44 1.52 -1.04
C ASN A 210 -11.61 2.18 -0.30
N ASP A 211 -12.81 1.62 -0.44
CA ASP A 211 -13.93 1.96 0.43
C ASP A 211 -13.72 1.35 1.82
N THR A 212 -14.63 1.58 2.74
CA THR A 212 -14.74 0.76 3.95
C THR A 212 -15.31 -0.61 3.58
N VAL A 213 -15.03 -1.63 4.38
CA VAL A 213 -15.58 -2.98 4.15
C VAL A 213 -17.09 -2.97 4.01
N VAL A 214 -17.79 -2.16 4.81
CA VAL A 214 -19.27 -2.05 4.71
C VAL A 214 -19.69 -1.39 3.41
N GLY A 215 -19.08 -0.25 3.06
CA GLY A 215 -19.37 0.46 1.81
C GLY A 215 -19.05 -0.40 0.59
N TRP A 216 -17.90 -1.07 0.57
CA TRP A 216 -17.52 -2.01 -0.47
C TRP A 216 -18.54 -3.17 -0.60
N TYR A 217 -18.95 -3.79 0.51
CA TYR A 217 -19.90 -4.90 0.49
C TYR A 217 -21.27 -4.49 -0.10
N GLU A 218 -21.70 -3.26 0.14
CA GLU A 218 -22.94 -2.73 -0.43
C GLU A 218 -22.89 -2.66 -1.97
N THR A 219 -21.68 -2.43 -2.54
CA THR A 219 -21.49 -2.33 -3.99
C THR A 219 -21.35 -3.67 -4.71
N LEU A 220 -21.13 -4.77 -3.97
CA LEU A 220 -20.97 -6.10 -4.55
C LEU A 220 -22.23 -6.56 -5.28
N SER A 221 -22.02 -7.28 -6.39
CA SER A 221 -23.10 -8.00 -7.05
C SER A 221 -23.65 -9.11 -6.16
N GLU A 222 -24.87 -9.57 -6.44
CA GLU A 222 -25.47 -10.69 -5.71
C GLU A 222 -24.66 -11.99 -5.86
N ASP A 223 -23.97 -12.18 -6.96
CA ASP A 223 -23.15 -13.38 -7.18
C ASP A 223 -21.83 -13.29 -6.41
N ASP A 224 -21.19 -12.10 -6.33
CA ASP A 224 -20.03 -11.88 -5.49
C ASP A 224 -20.36 -12.03 -4.00
N LYS A 225 -21.51 -11.53 -3.56
CA LYS A 225 -22.01 -11.75 -2.19
C LYS A 225 -22.20 -13.23 -1.87
N LYS A 226 -22.79 -13.99 -2.81
CA LYS A 226 -22.94 -15.46 -2.65
C LYS A 226 -21.59 -16.15 -2.58
N PHE A 227 -20.62 -15.73 -3.41
CA PHE A 227 -19.26 -16.28 -3.37
C PHE A 227 -18.58 -15.98 -2.03
N LEU A 228 -18.64 -14.74 -1.56
CA LEU A 228 -18.14 -14.36 -0.23
C LEU A 228 -18.78 -15.19 0.88
N GLU A 229 -20.11 -15.30 0.90
CA GLU A 229 -20.83 -16.10 1.90
C GLU A 229 -20.43 -17.58 1.86
N HIS A 230 -20.24 -18.13 0.65
CA HIS A 230 -19.76 -19.48 0.48
C HIS A 230 -18.35 -19.64 1.04
N TYR A 231 -17.43 -18.71 0.72
CA TYR A 231 -16.07 -18.73 1.23
C TYR A 231 -16.03 -18.65 2.76
N LEU A 232 -16.75 -17.71 3.35
CA LEU A 232 -16.86 -17.54 4.80
C LEU A 232 -17.44 -18.78 5.51
N LYS A 233 -18.38 -19.47 4.87
CA LYS A 233 -18.99 -20.70 5.42
C LYS A 233 -17.97 -21.84 5.57
N TYR A 234 -16.98 -21.91 4.67
CA TYR A 234 -15.96 -22.94 4.69
C TYR A 234 -14.60 -22.49 5.26
N SER A 235 -14.52 -21.23 5.68
CA SER A 235 -13.38 -20.73 6.44
C SER A 235 -13.39 -21.25 7.89
N THR A 236 -12.30 -21.09 8.58
CA THR A 236 -12.12 -21.53 9.97
C THR A 236 -12.54 -20.46 10.98
N ILE A 237 -12.92 -19.26 10.51
CA ILE A 237 -13.39 -18.22 11.41
C ILE A 237 -14.77 -18.54 12.01
N GLU A 238 -14.98 -18.06 13.22
CA GLU A 238 -16.32 -18.05 13.84
C GLU A 238 -17.10 -16.83 13.33
N ARG A 239 -18.24 -17.10 12.67
CA ARG A 239 -19.10 -16.07 12.10
C ARG A 239 -19.69 -15.18 13.19
N THR A 240 -19.54 -13.88 13.03
CA THR A 240 -20.04 -12.87 13.98
C THR A 240 -21.47 -12.41 13.65
N GLY A 241 -21.91 -12.65 12.42
CA GLY A 241 -23.19 -12.17 11.88
C GLY A 241 -23.12 -10.76 11.27
N THR A 242 -21.94 -10.14 11.24
CA THR A 242 -21.70 -8.86 10.56
C THR A 242 -20.52 -8.98 9.61
N VAL A 243 -20.68 -8.49 8.38
CA VAL A 243 -19.69 -8.69 7.30
C VAL A 243 -18.33 -8.10 7.65
N HIS A 244 -18.29 -6.92 8.26
CA HIS A 244 -17.03 -6.26 8.60
C HIS A 244 -16.21 -7.05 9.63
N LEU A 245 -16.83 -7.56 10.68
CA LEU A 245 -16.13 -8.38 11.69
C LEU A 245 -15.74 -9.75 11.16
N ASP A 246 -16.53 -10.35 10.25
CA ASP A 246 -16.17 -11.59 9.59
C ASP A 246 -14.96 -11.42 8.69
N LEU A 247 -14.88 -10.33 7.90
CA LEU A 247 -13.72 -10.02 7.05
C LEU A 247 -12.48 -9.62 7.86
N ILE A 248 -12.65 -8.86 8.94
CA ILE A 248 -11.56 -8.59 9.91
C ILE A 248 -11.01 -9.90 10.49
N SER A 249 -11.90 -10.81 10.90
CA SER A 249 -11.51 -12.12 11.43
C SER A 249 -10.74 -12.94 10.40
N LEU A 250 -11.20 -12.92 9.14
CA LEU A 250 -10.56 -13.60 8.02
C LEU A 250 -9.16 -13.04 7.72
N ALA A 251 -9.00 -11.70 7.76
CA ALA A 251 -7.71 -11.07 7.61
C ALA A 251 -6.76 -11.44 8.76
N LEU A 252 -7.25 -11.39 10.00
CA LEU A 252 -6.46 -11.72 11.19
C LEU A 252 -6.04 -13.20 11.23
N GLU A 253 -6.87 -14.11 10.73
CA GLU A 253 -6.57 -15.55 10.67
C GLU A 253 -5.60 -15.91 9.54
N SER A 254 -5.41 -15.03 8.57
CA SER A 254 -4.55 -15.28 7.41
C SER A 254 -3.09 -15.55 7.81
N ARG A 255 -2.34 -16.17 6.88
CA ARG A 255 -0.91 -16.49 7.08
C ARG A 255 0.02 -15.27 6.97
N SER A 256 -0.49 -14.09 6.59
CA SER A 256 0.33 -12.89 6.46
C SER A 256 0.98 -12.50 7.79
N ASP A 257 2.27 -12.17 7.78
CA ASP A 257 3.02 -11.76 8.99
C ASP A 257 2.44 -10.50 9.64
N MET A 258 1.88 -9.61 8.84
CA MET A 258 1.29 -8.36 9.32
C MET A 258 -0.16 -8.22 8.81
N VAL A 259 -1.02 -7.67 9.67
CA VAL A 259 -2.41 -7.34 9.35
C VAL A 259 -2.65 -5.88 9.69
N ILE A 260 -3.14 -5.11 8.74
CA ILE A 260 -3.49 -3.69 8.91
C ILE A 260 -4.97 -3.53 8.59
N ILE A 261 -5.73 -3.03 9.55
CA ILE A 261 -7.19 -2.88 9.46
C ILE A 261 -7.54 -1.42 9.72
N PRO A 262 -8.23 -0.73 8.79
CA PRO A 262 -8.76 0.60 9.02
C PRO A 262 -9.68 0.62 10.25
N LEU A 263 -9.58 1.67 11.05
CA LEU A 263 -10.43 1.81 12.24
C LEU A 263 -11.92 1.91 11.87
N GLN A 264 -12.21 2.45 10.70
CA GLN A 264 -13.56 2.53 10.13
C GLN A 264 -14.21 1.15 10.01
N ASP A 265 -13.42 0.13 9.65
CA ASP A 265 -13.92 -1.24 9.52
C ASP A 265 -14.26 -1.84 10.88
N TYR A 266 -13.44 -1.61 11.90
CA TYR A 266 -13.80 -2.02 13.27
C TYR A 266 -15.05 -1.31 13.79
N LEU A 267 -15.26 -0.06 13.39
CA LEU A 267 -16.44 0.71 13.74
C LEU A 267 -17.69 0.34 12.90
N GLY A 268 -17.53 -0.46 11.86
CA GLY A 268 -18.62 -0.85 10.95
C GLY A 268 -19.23 0.33 10.19
N LEU A 269 -18.41 1.32 9.84
CA LEU A 269 -18.85 2.51 9.11
C LEU A 269 -18.94 2.23 7.61
N GLY A 270 -19.86 2.90 6.94
CA GLY A 270 -20.05 2.82 5.49
C GLY A 270 -19.17 3.79 4.70
N ASN A 271 -19.53 4.00 3.45
CA ASN A 271 -18.79 4.85 2.49
C ASN A 271 -18.56 6.28 2.98
N GLU A 272 -19.40 6.81 3.86
CA GLU A 272 -19.24 8.14 4.46
C GLU A 272 -17.95 8.31 5.26
N ALA A 273 -17.32 7.19 5.63
CA ALA A 273 -16.04 7.18 6.36
C ALA A 273 -14.83 6.83 5.47
N ARG A 274 -15.02 6.72 4.16
CA ARG A 274 -13.94 6.50 3.20
C ARG A 274 -12.93 7.65 3.28
N ILE A 275 -11.62 7.31 3.23
CA ILE A 275 -10.54 8.30 3.39
C ILE A 275 -10.24 8.99 2.07
N ASN A 276 -10.06 8.20 1.01
CA ASN A 276 -9.65 8.70 -0.30
C ASN A 276 -10.38 7.98 -1.43
N THR A 277 -10.78 8.76 -2.44
CA THR A 277 -11.34 8.23 -3.69
C THR A 277 -10.38 8.62 -4.81
N PRO A 278 -9.61 7.66 -5.36
CA PRO A 278 -8.67 7.92 -6.44
C PRO A 278 -9.32 8.65 -7.63
N SER A 279 -8.54 9.46 -8.33
CA SER A 279 -8.97 10.26 -9.48
C SER A 279 -10.05 11.33 -9.18
N THR A 280 -10.23 11.71 -7.93
CA THR A 280 -11.14 12.80 -7.53
C THR A 280 -10.39 13.97 -6.89
N VAL A 281 -10.98 15.16 -6.97
CA VAL A 281 -10.45 16.39 -6.36
C VAL A 281 -11.42 16.89 -5.30
N GLY A 282 -10.92 17.07 -4.06
CA GLY A 282 -11.71 17.50 -2.90
C GLY A 282 -12.42 16.36 -2.17
N GLY A 283 -12.78 16.57 -0.93
CA GLY A 283 -13.47 15.58 -0.09
C GLY A 283 -12.61 14.40 0.39
N ASN A 284 -11.32 14.36 0.02
CA ASN A 284 -10.39 13.30 0.42
C ASN A 284 -9.60 13.68 1.67
N TRP A 285 -9.25 12.70 2.50
CA TRP A 285 -8.44 12.87 3.72
C TRP A 285 -9.10 13.73 4.80
N GLU A 286 -10.42 13.85 4.78
CA GLU A 286 -11.18 14.72 5.70
C GLU A 286 -11.81 13.95 6.88
N TRP A 287 -12.03 12.65 6.74
CA TRP A 287 -12.63 11.85 7.82
C TRP A 287 -11.80 11.93 9.11
N ARG A 288 -12.50 12.01 10.24
CA ARG A 288 -11.88 12.04 11.59
C ARG A 288 -12.65 11.13 12.53
N VAL A 289 -11.92 10.30 13.27
CA VAL A 289 -12.49 9.56 14.39
C VAL A 289 -12.85 10.54 15.51
N LYS A 290 -14.01 10.35 16.13
CA LYS A 290 -14.45 11.10 17.28
C LYS A 290 -14.09 10.40 18.57
N GLU A 291 -13.85 11.16 19.66
CA GLU A 291 -13.43 10.60 20.94
C GLU A 291 -14.45 9.59 21.49
N GLU A 292 -15.76 9.87 21.34
CA GLU A 292 -16.84 8.98 21.78
C GLU A 292 -16.90 7.63 21.04
N GLN A 293 -16.24 7.52 19.89
CA GLN A 293 -16.14 6.25 19.13
C GLN A 293 -15.04 5.33 19.67
N LEU A 294 -14.07 5.87 20.44
CA LEU A 294 -12.95 5.12 21.01
C LEU A 294 -13.31 4.54 22.38
N THR A 295 -14.36 3.72 22.41
CA THR A 295 -14.89 3.13 23.66
C THR A 295 -14.02 1.99 24.19
N ASP A 296 -14.23 1.62 25.46
CA ASP A 296 -13.54 0.46 26.03
C ASP A 296 -14.05 -0.86 25.41
N GLU A 297 -15.31 -0.91 25.00
CA GLU A 297 -15.90 -2.05 24.28
C GLU A 297 -15.21 -2.26 22.92
N LEU A 298 -14.92 -1.17 22.17
CA LEU A 298 -14.16 -1.25 20.92
C LEU A 298 -12.74 -1.76 21.16
N LYS A 299 -12.05 -1.27 22.19
CA LYS A 299 -10.71 -1.73 22.55
C LYS A 299 -10.69 -3.22 22.89
N GLU A 300 -11.69 -3.67 23.66
CA GLU A 300 -11.80 -5.09 24.03
C GLU A 300 -12.17 -5.97 22.84
N LEU A 301 -13.02 -5.49 21.92
CA LEU A 301 -13.32 -6.17 20.66
C LEU A 301 -12.05 -6.38 19.82
N ILE A 302 -11.28 -5.31 19.57
CA ILE A 302 -10.02 -5.37 18.81
C ILE A 302 -9.06 -6.36 19.46
N ARG A 303 -8.88 -6.25 20.77
CA ARG A 303 -8.01 -7.13 21.54
C ARG A 303 -8.42 -8.60 21.43
N THR A 304 -9.71 -8.88 21.62
CA THR A 304 -10.25 -10.23 21.60
C THR A 304 -10.07 -10.88 20.24
N LEU A 305 -10.43 -10.19 19.16
CA LEU A 305 -10.25 -10.69 17.80
C LEU A 305 -8.76 -10.92 17.46
N THR A 306 -7.89 -9.97 17.83
CA THR A 306 -6.45 -10.09 17.59
C THR A 306 -5.86 -11.30 18.32
N ILE A 307 -6.12 -11.45 19.63
CA ILE A 307 -5.61 -12.60 20.39
C ILE A 307 -6.15 -13.91 19.81
N LYS A 308 -7.45 -13.98 19.55
CA LYS A 308 -8.10 -15.19 19.05
C LYS A 308 -7.47 -15.68 17.73
N TYR A 309 -7.36 -14.82 16.74
CA TYR A 309 -6.99 -15.25 15.41
C TYR A 309 -5.48 -15.18 15.12
N ARG A 310 -4.72 -14.24 15.71
CA ARG A 310 -3.26 -14.19 15.51
C ARG A 310 -2.53 -15.30 16.25
N THR A 311 -3.00 -15.70 17.45
CA THR A 311 -2.43 -16.86 18.14
C THR A 311 -2.63 -18.16 17.36
N VAL A 312 -3.81 -18.36 16.78
CA VAL A 312 -4.10 -19.55 15.94
C VAL A 312 -3.25 -19.54 14.67
N ALA A 313 -3.08 -18.38 14.02
CA ALA A 313 -2.25 -18.28 12.83
C ALA A 313 -0.79 -18.63 13.11
N GLU A 314 -0.21 -18.17 14.23
CA GLU A 314 1.13 -18.51 14.69
C GLU A 314 1.30 -20.01 14.98
N GLU A 315 0.30 -20.65 15.60
CA GLU A 315 0.33 -22.09 15.88
C GLU A 315 0.27 -22.92 14.58
N ASN A 316 -0.56 -22.49 13.61
CA ASN A 316 -0.67 -23.15 12.31
C ASN A 316 0.63 -23.02 11.51
N ALA A 317 1.27 -21.85 11.50
CA ALA A 317 2.55 -21.63 10.86
C ALA A 317 3.66 -22.51 11.46
N LYS A 318 3.72 -22.65 12.78
CA LYS A 318 4.67 -23.55 13.46
C LYS A 318 4.46 -25.01 13.06
N LYS A 319 3.21 -25.49 13.04
CA LYS A 319 2.90 -26.88 12.62
C LYS A 319 3.31 -27.15 11.18
N ALA A 320 3.01 -26.22 10.24
CA ALA A 320 3.39 -26.36 8.85
C ALA A 320 4.92 -26.40 8.66
N ALA A 321 5.67 -25.59 9.43
CA ALA A 321 7.14 -25.62 9.41
C ALA A 321 7.73 -26.92 9.98
N GLU A 322 7.12 -27.52 11.00
CA GLU A 322 7.51 -28.82 11.55
C GLU A 322 7.24 -29.98 10.57
N GLU A 323 6.09 -29.94 9.88
CA GLU A 323 5.72 -30.93 8.86
C GLU A 323 6.64 -30.87 7.63
N ALA A 324 7.08 -29.68 7.21
CA ALA A 324 8.00 -29.50 6.09
C ALA A 324 9.44 -29.96 6.38
N GLN A 325 9.81 -30.19 7.65
CA GLN A 325 11.13 -30.70 8.06
C GLN A 325 11.16 -32.21 8.23
N GLN A 326 10.04 -32.91 8.11
CA GLN A 326 9.90 -34.36 8.13
C GLN A 326 9.85 -34.92 6.71
#